data_baec2f09a152c20d2b12dbae07515186
#
_entry.id   baec2f09a152c20d2b12dbae07515186
#
_cell.length_a   1.000
_cell.length_b   1.000
_cell.length_c   1.000
_cell.angle_alpha   90.00
_cell.angle_beta   90.00
_cell.angle_gamma   90.00
#
_symmetry.space_group_name_H-M   'P 1'
#
loop_
_entity.id
_entity.type
_entity.pdbx_description
1 polymer ?
#
loop_
_entity_poly.entity_id
_entity_poly.type
_entity_poly.pdbx_seq_one_letter_code
_entity_poly.pdbx_strand_id
1 'polypeptide(L)'
;MQAYCVKRIYFLHCIFVLTVLNKLLSVVGIQNFCGTMALSVRRNVMNVVRNYTDAEIKVREATSNDPWGPSSSLMSEIADMTYNVVQFTEIMTMIWKRINDHGKNWRHVYKALVLLDYLIKTGSERVATQCKENIFAIQTLKDFQFIDRDVKDQVSIVLFNV
;
A
#
# COMPACT_ATOMS: atom_id res chain seq x y z
N MET A 1 -8.80 6.93 29.84
CA MET A 1 -7.47 6.38 30.20
C MET A 1 -7.37 4.85 30.11
N GLN A 2 -8.41 4.09 30.44
CA GLN A 2 -8.39 2.60 30.36
C GLN A 2 -8.25 2.00 28.94
N ALA A 3 -8.86 2.62 27.92
CA ALA A 3 -8.80 2.08 26.55
C ALA A 3 -7.39 2.10 25.92
N TYR A 4 -6.52 3.00 26.34
CA TYR A 4 -5.12 3.07 25.87
C TYR A 4 -4.24 1.98 26.47
N CYS A 5 -4.52 1.57 27.69
CA CYS A 5 -3.75 0.53 28.38
C CYS A 5 -4.00 -0.85 27.78
N VAL A 6 -5.27 -1.15 27.44
CA VAL A 6 -5.67 -2.44 26.85
C VAL A 6 -5.06 -2.59 25.44
N LYS A 7 -5.09 -1.54 24.60
CA LYS A 7 -4.48 -1.56 23.25
C LYS A 7 -2.96 -1.78 23.32
N ARG A 8 -2.29 -1.27 24.32
CA ARG A 8 -0.84 -1.43 24.52
C ARG A 8 -0.44 -2.84 24.96
N ILE A 9 -1.28 -3.49 25.77
CA ILE A 9 -1.07 -4.88 26.23
C ILE A 9 -1.28 -5.85 25.06
N TYR A 10 -2.31 -5.66 24.22
CA TYR A 10 -2.52 -6.45 23.01
C TYR A 10 -1.39 -6.27 21.99
N PHE A 11 -0.81 -5.07 21.89
CA PHE A 11 0.32 -4.79 21.02
C PHE A 11 1.58 -5.56 21.43
N LEU A 12 1.92 -5.56 22.72
CA LEU A 12 3.06 -6.31 23.26
C LEU A 12 2.85 -7.82 23.14
N HIS A 13 1.62 -8.29 23.36
CA HIS A 13 1.29 -9.70 23.22
C HIS A 13 1.36 -10.16 21.76
N CYS A 14 0.88 -9.37 20.80
CA CYS A 14 1.01 -9.66 19.37
C CYS A 14 2.47 -9.67 18.91
N ILE A 15 3.31 -8.74 19.37
CA ILE A 15 4.75 -8.75 19.04
C ILE A 15 5.44 -9.97 19.62
N PHE A 16 5.12 -10.34 20.85
CA PHE A 16 5.69 -11.53 21.49
C PHE A 16 5.26 -12.82 20.77
N VAL A 17 3.99 -12.95 20.40
CA VAL A 17 3.48 -14.09 19.63
C VAL A 17 4.13 -14.14 18.25
N LEU A 18 4.29 -13.00 17.57
CA LEU A 18 4.96 -12.93 16.26
C LEU A 18 6.45 -13.31 16.33
N THR A 19 7.16 -12.90 17.39
CA THR A 19 8.58 -13.28 17.57
C THR A 19 8.75 -14.75 17.90
N VAL A 20 7.85 -15.32 18.71
CA VAL A 20 7.85 -16.75 19.03
C VAL A 20 7.46 -17.60 17.80
N LEU A 21 6.44 -17.19 17.04
CA LEU A 21 6.07 -17.84 15.78
C LEU A 21 7.21 -17.80 14.76
N ASN A 22 7.88 -16.67 14.57
CA ASN A 22 9.03 -16.56 13.66
C ASN A 22 10.20 -17.47 14.08
N LYS A 23 10.46 -17.60 15.38
CA LYS A 23 11.47 -18.56 15.88
C LYS A 23 11.08 -20.02 15.65
N LEU A 24 9.82 -20.38 15.87
CA LEU A 24 9.31 -21.74 15.62
C LEU A 24 9.32 -22.11 14.14
N LEU A 25 9.00 -21.16 13.25
CA LEU A 25 8.94 -21.37 11.80
C LEU A 25 10.33 -21.43 11.14
N SER A 26 11.35 -20.78 11.75
CA SER A 26 12.74 -20.92 11.29
C SER A 26 13.31 -22.32 11.51
N VAL A 27 12.78 -23.05 12.50
CA VAL A 27 13.19 -24.43 12.83
C VAL A 27 12.57 -25.45 11.83
N VAL A 28 11.46 -25.14 11.18
CA VAL A 28 10.70 -26.08 10.34
C VAL A 28 11.00 -25.93 8.83
N GLY A 29 11.87 -25.02 8.42
CA GLY A 29 12.33 -24.91 7.00
C GLY A 29 11.27 -24.41 6.00
N ILE A 30 10.15 -23.86 6.45
CA ILE A 30 9.05 -23.32 5.61
C ILE A 30 9.27 -21.82 5.38
N GLN A 31 10.46 -21.43 4.93
CA GLN A 31 10.81 -20.00 4.80
C GLN A 31 10.06 -19.24 3.72
N ASN A 32 9.65 -19.90 2.62
CA ASN A 32 9.01 -19.23 1.49
C ASN A 32 7.49 -19.04 1.66
N PHE A 33 6.80 -19.93 2.34
CA PHE A 33 5.37 -19.79 2.62
C PHE A 33 5.10 -18.84 3.79
N CYS A 34 6.02 -18.78 4.76
CA CYS A 34 5.96 -17.91 5.91
C CYS A 34 6.18 -16.42 5.56
N GLY A 35 6.97 -16.10 4.53
CA GLY A 35 7.26 -14.71 4.16
C GLY A 35 6.01 -13.92 3.77
N THR A 36 5.10 -14.50 3.01
CA THR A 36 3.87 -13.85 2.57
C THR A 36 2.84 -13.73 3.70
N MET A 37 2.69 -14.77 4.51
CA MET A 37 1.81 -14.74 5.69
C MET A 37 2.31 -13.73 6.75
N ALA A 38 3.62 -13.68 7.00
CA ALA A 38 4.19 -12.71 7.94
C ALA A 38 3.98 -11.26 7.49
N LEU A 39 4.03 -11.00 6.17
CA LEU A 39 3.78 -9.67 5.60
C LEU A 39 2.31 -9.26 5.74
N SER A 40 1.36 -10.17 5.52
CA SER A 40 -0.07 -9.89 5.66
C SER A 40 -0.45 -9.65 7.14
N VAL A 41 0.05 -10.47 8.05
CA VAL A 41 -0.17 -10.32 9.50
C VAL A 41 0.42 -8.99 10.00
N ARG A 42 1.64 -8.65 9.59
CA ARG A 42 2.27 -7.36 9.92
C ARG A 42 1.43 -6.18 9.40
N ARG A 43 0.90 -6.28 8.19
CA ARG A 43 0.01 -5.26 7.60
C ARG A 43 -1.24 -5.07 8.44
N ASN A 44 -1.92 -6.16 8.82
CA ASN A 44 -3.12 -6.11 9.63
C ASN A 44 -2.86 -5.50 11.02
N VAL A 45 -1.79 -5.90 11.70
CA VAL A 45 -1.38 -5.30 12.96
C VAL A 45 -1.14 -3.79 12.81
N MET A 46 -0.44 -3.37 11.76
CA MET A 46 -0.20 -1.95 11.51
C MET A 46 -1.47 -1.18 11.16
N ASN A 47 -2.44 -1.81 10.48
CA ASN A 47 -3.74 -1.20 10.21
C ASN A 47 -4.50 -0.88 11.50
N VAL A 48 -4.53 -1.83 12.44
CA VAL A 48 -5.16 -1.64 13.75
C VAL A 48 -4.42 -0.58 14.59
N VAL A 49 -3.09 -0.68 14.68
CA VAL A 49 -2.27 0.24 15.49
C VAL A 49 -2.41 1.70 15.03
N ARG A 50 -2.47 1.91 13.72
CA ARG A 50 -2.59 3.24 13.12
C ARG A 50 -4.03 3.69 12.93
N ASN A 51 -4.99 2.86 13.31
CA ASN A 51 -6.42 3.11 13.18
C ASN A 51 -6.82 3.59 11.78
N TYR A 52 -6.29 2.90 10.74
CA TYR A 52 -6.66 3.19 9.36
C TYR A 52 -8.12 2.90 9.12
N THR A 53 -8.77 3.72 8.30
CA THR A 53 -10.14 3.51 7.83
C THR A 53 -10.22 2.36 6.83
N ASP A 54 -11.42 1.87 6.54
CA ASP A 54 -11.62 0.81 5.56
C ASP A 54 -11.11 1.22 4.17
N ALA A 55 -11.35 2.47 3.77
CA ALA A 55 -10.86 3.03 2.51
C ALA A 55 -9.32 3.04 2.44
N GLU A 56 -8.66 3.51 3.51
CA GLU A 56 -7.21 3.50 3.59
C GLU A 56 -6.63 2.07 3.56
N ILE A 57 -7.27 1.12 4.24
CA ILE A 57 -6.85 -0.29 4.27
C ILE A 57 -6.88 -0.89 2.86
N LYS A 58 -7.95 -0.67 2.10
CA LYS A 58 -8.09 -1.17 0.73
C LYS A 58 -7.04 -0.57 -0.20
N VAL A 59 -6.77 0.73 -0.12
CA VAL A 59 -5.70 1.37 -0.89
C VAL A 59 -4.33 0.81 -0.50
N ARG A 60 -4.06 0.59 0.79
CA ARG A 60 -2.81 0.00 1.27
C ARG A 60 -2.60 -1.44 0.80
N GLU A 61 -3.68 -2.19 0.67
CA GLU A 61 -3.65 -3.55 0.13
C GLU A 61 -3.37 -3.52 -1.37
N ALA A 62 -4.12 -2.73 -2.13
CA ALA A 62 -3.93 -2.57 -3.58
C ALA A 62 -2.51 -2.11 -3.93
N THR A 63 -1.91 -1.25 -3.09
CA THR A 63 -0.56 -0.70 -3.28
C THR A 63 0.52 -1.35 -2.42
N SER A 64 0.34 -2.62 -2.05
CA SER A 64 1.31 -3.35 -1.22
C SER A 64 2.61 -3.68 -1.95
N ASN A 65 3.71 -3.96 -1.20
CA ASN A 65 4.99 -4.39 -1.76
C ASN A 65 4.99 -5.84 -2.29
N ASP A 66 3.83 -6.51 -2.27
CA ASP A 66 3.69 -7.86 -2.80
C ASP A 66 4.06 -7.89 -4.30
N PRO A 67 4.64 -8.99 -4.83
CA PRO A 67 5.11 -9.06 -6.22
C PRO A 67 4.00 -9.06 -7.26
N TRP A 68 2.76 -9.43 -6.87
CA TRP A 68 1.58 -9.41 -7.75
C TRP A 68 0.93 -8.02 -7.79
N GLY A 69 0.27 -7.73 -8.92
CA GLY A 69 -0.49 -6.49 -9.09
C GLY A 69 -1.75 -6.40 -8.22
N PRO A 70 -2.39 -5.22 -8.13
CA PRO A 70 -3.68 -5.08 -7.48
C PRO A 70 -4.77 -5.87 -8.22
N SER A 71 -5.70 -6.50 -7.49
CA SER A 71 -6.83 -7.18 -8.11
C SER A 71 -7.82 -6.17 -8.71
N SER A 72 -8.42 -6.52 -9.85
CA SER A 72 -9.41 -5.66 -10.51
C SER A 72 -10.65 -5.44 -9.65
N SER A 73 -11.08 -6.46 -8.88
CA SER A 73 -12.19 -6.33 -7.95
C SER A 73 -11.91 -5.31 -6.85
N LEU A 74 -10.72 -5.34 -6.26
CA LEU A 74 -10.32 -4.38 -5.24
C LEU A 74 -10.23 -2.95 -5.80
N MET A 75 -9.72 -2.78 -7.04
CA MET A 75 -9.68 -1.47 -7.69
C MET A 75 -11.09 -0.94 -7.98
N SER A 76 -12.02 -1.81 -8.38
CA SER A 76 -13.43 -1.45 -8.59
C SER A 76 -14.11 -1.00 -7.28
N GLU A 77 -13.91 -1.73 -6.18
CA GLU A 77 -14.43 -1.33 -4.88
C GLU A 77 -13.89 0.04 -4.42
N ILE A 78 -12.59 0.28 -4.63
CA ILE A 78 -11.99 1.59 -4.33
C ILE A 78 -12.60 2.69 -5.21
N ALA A 79 -12.86 2.41 -6.50
CA ALA A 79 -13.49 3.35 -7.41
C ALA A 79 -14.91 3.74 -6.93
N ASP A 80 -15.71 2.77 -6.50
CA ASP A 80 -17.03 3.02 -5.94
C ASP A 80 -16.97 3.89 -4.67
N MET A 81 -15.98 3.65 -3.81
CA MET A 81 -15.77 4.45 -2.60
C MET A 81 -15.39 5.91 -2.90
N THR A 82 -14.84 6.24 -4.08
CA THR A 82 -14.50 7.63 -4.45
C THR A 82 -15.71 8.54 -4.61
N TYR A 83 -16.91 8.00 -4.73
CA TYR A 83 -18.14 8.81 -4.78
C TYR A 83 -18.56 9.35 -3.42
N ASN A 84 -18.10 8.75 -2.32
CA ASN A 84 -18.26 9.27 -0.97
C ASN A 84 -17.17 10.32 -0.67
N VAL A 85 -17.59 11.51 -0.21
CA VAL A 85 -16.68 12.65 0.02
C VAL A 85 -15.59 12.36 1.06
N VAL A 86 -15.95 11.68 2.15
CA VAL A 86 -15.01 11.37 3.23
C VAL A 86 -14.01 10.32 2.76
N GLN A 87 -14.50 9.22 2.20
CA GLN A 87 -13.67 8.13 1.70
C GLN A 87 -12.77 8.58 0.54
N PHE A 88 -13.27 9.46 -0.33
CA PHE A 88 -12.46 10.08 -1.38
C PHE A 88 -11.20 10.76 -0.83
N THR A 89 -11.37 11.58 0.22
CA THR A 89 -10.24 12.29 0.84
C THR A 89 -9.22 11.30 1.42
N GLU A 90 -9.69 10.26 2.09
CA GLU A 90 -8.86 9.20 2.66
C GLU A 90 -8.09 8.42 1.58
N ILE A 91 -8.79 8.02 0.50
CA ILE A 91 -8.21 7.31 -0.65
C ILE A 91 -7.11 8.15 -1.29
N MET A 92 -7.41 9.40 -1.63
CA MET A 92 -6.45 10.26 -2.32
C MET A 92 -5.25 10.60 -1.45
N THR A 93 -5.46 10.88 -0.17
CA THR A 93 -4.35 11.09 0.78
C THR A 93 -3.43 9.89 0.84
N MET A 94 -3.98 8.67 0.87
CA MET A 94 -3.18 7.46 0.91
C MET A 94 -2.45 7.21 -0.41
N ILE A 95 -3.08 7.46 -1.56
CA ILE A 95 -2.46 7.35 -2.88
C ILE A 95 -1.26 8.30 -3.00
N TRP A 96 -1.43 9.58 -2.67
CA TRP A 96 -0.33 10.56 -2.70
C TRP A 96 0.81 10.18 -1.75
N LYS A 97 0.50 9.65 -0.58
CA LYS A 97 1.50 9.12 0.35
C LYS A 97 2.29 7.96 -0.26
N ARG A 98 1.64 7.08 -1.05
CA ARG A 98 2.31 5.97 -1.74
C ARG A 98 3.14 6.43 -2.93
N ILE A 99 2.69 7.42 -3.66
CA ILE A 99 3.40 8.02 -4.78
C ILE A 99 4.71 8.69 -4.30
N ASN A 100 4.70 9.31 -3.14
CA ASN A 100 5.87 9.97 -2.54
C ASN A 100 6.73 9.04 -1.68
N ASP A 101 6.60 7.72 -1.81
CA ASP A 101 7.41 6.77 -1.05
C ASP A 101 8.83 6.65 -1.62
N HIS A 102 9.77 6.17 -0.79
CA HIS A 102 11.18 6.03 -1.16
C HIS A 102 11.39 4.99 -2.27
N GLY A 103 12.45 5.15 -3.07
CA GLY A 103 12.82 4.26 -4.17
C GLY A 103 12.86 2.77 -3.81
N LYS A 104 13.29 2.42 -2.57
CA LYS A 104 13.24 1.05 -2.06
C LYS A 104 11.83 0.42 -2.13
N ASN A 105 10.79 1.25 -2.03
CA ASN A 105 9.39 0.86 -2.10
C ASN A 105 8.79 1.17 -3.48
N TRP A 106 9.56 1.04 -4.55
CA TRP A 106 9.15 1.33 -5.91
C TRP A 106 7.81 0.67 -6.30
N ARG A 107 7.51 -0.52 -5.74
CA ARG A 107 6.22 -1.19 -5.96
C ARG A 107 5.04 -0.39 -5.41
N HIS A 108 5.21 0.34 -4.31
CA HIS A 108 4.17 1.25 -3.80
C HIS A 108 3.86 2.34 -4.81
N VAL A 109 4.91 2.97 -5.36
CA VAL A 109 4.79 4.06 -6.35
C VAL A 109 4.12 3.54 -7.61
N TYR A 110 4.63 2.45 -8.18
CA TYR A 110 4.09 1.84 -9.38
C TYR A 110 2.61 1.47 -9.24
N LYS A 111 2.27 0.70 -8.21
CA LYS A 111 0.88 0.27 -8.00
C LYS A 111 -0.05 1.42 -7.68
N ALA A 112 0.45 2.48 -7.01
CA ALA A 112 -0.34 3.68 -6.77
C ALA A 112 -0.66 4.42 -8.09
N LEU A 113 0.27 4.47 -9.05
CA LEU A 113 0.03 5.04 -10.38
C LEU A 113 -0.96 4.20 -11.19
N VAL A 114 -0.83 2.86 -11.16
CA VAL A 114 -1.80 1.95 -11.80
C VAL A 114 -3.20 2.12 -11.21
N LEU A 115 -3.31 2.20 -9.88
CA LEU A 115 -4.58 2.45 -9.21
C LEU A 115 -5.13 3.82 -9.59
N LEU A 116 -4.29 4.86 -9.60
CA LEU A 116 -4.71 6.23 -9.95
C LEU A 116 -5.23 6.31 -11.39
N ASP A 117 -4.54 5.67 -12.35
CA ASP A 117 -5.02 5.59 -13.75
C ASP A 117 -6.39 4.90 -13.84
N TYR A 118 -6.57 3.81 -13.11
CA TYR A 118 -7.86 3.13 -13.02
C TYR A 118 -8.96 4.03 -12.45
N LEU A 119 -8.67 4.75 -11.35
CA LEU A 119 -9.63 5.64 -10.70
C LEU A 119 -9.98 6.87 -11.55
N ILE A 120 -9.07 7.38 -12.37
CA ILE A 120 -9.36 8.46 -13.34
C ILE A 120 -10.39 8.00 -14.37
N LYS A 121 -10.34 6.73 -14.78
CA LYS A 121 -11.23 6.14 -15.81
C LYS A 121 -12.59 5.69 -15.25
N THR A 122 -12.63 5.22 -14.02
CA THR A 122 -13.82 4.53 -13.46
C THR A 122 -14.37 5.14 -12.19
N GLY A 123 -13.58 5.95 -11.48
CA GLY A 123 -13.98 6.60 -10.23
C GLY A 123 -14.70 7.93 -10.44
N SER A 124 -14.85 8.70 -9.35
CA SER A 124 -15.52 9.98 -9.40
C SER A 124 -14.70 11.04 -10.17
N GLU A 125 -15.37 12.00 -10.82
CA GLU A 125 -14.75 13.08 -11.58
C GLU A 125 -13.76 13.93 -10.75
N ARG A 126 -13.93 13.96 -9.42
CA ARG A 126 -13.03 14.64 -8.49
C ARG A 126 -11.61 14.09 -8.54
N VAL A 127 -11.42 12.80 -8.84
CA VAL A 127 -10.10 12.17 -8.99
C VAL A 127 -9.31 12.86 -10.10
N ALA A 128 -9.91 13.01 -11.28
CA ALA A 128 -9.27 13.67 -12.43
C ALA A 128 -8.95 15.14 -12.13
N THR A 129 -9.82 15.84 -11.42
CA THR A 129 -9.60 17.24 -11.02
C THR A 129 -8.41 17.36 -10.09
N GLN A 130 -8.35 16.53 -9.05
CA GLN A 130 -7.23 16.55 -8.08
C GLN A 130 -5.90 16.11 -8.73
N CYS A 131 -5.93 15.20 -9.70
CA CYS A 131 -4.73 14.85 -10.46
C CYS A 131 -4.19 16.01 -11.30
N LYS A 132 -5.07 16.81 -11.91
CA LYS A 132 -4.68 18.03 -12.64
C LYS A 132 -4.03 19.06 -11.71
N GLU A 133 -4.58 19.25 -10.51
CA GLU A 133 -4.01 20.15 -9.50
C GLU A 133 -2.62 19.71 -9.04
N ASN A 134 -2.37 18.42 -9.00
CA ASN A 134 -1.11 17.83 -8.51
C ASN A 134 -0.22 17.28 -9.65
N ILE A 135 -0.41 17.76 -10.88
CA ILE A 135 0.31 17.25 -12.06
C ILE A 135 1.84 17.32 -11.91
N PHE A 136 2.36 18.32 -11.21
CA PHE A 136 3.80 18.47 -10.97
C PHE A 136 4.36 17.30 -10.13
N ALA A 137 3.62 16.80 -9.14
CA ALA A 137 4.04 15.64 -8.36
C ALA A 137 4.15 14.38 -9.23
N ILE A 138 3.28 14.22 -10.23
CA ILE A 138 3.36 13.12 -11.19
C ILE A 138 4.51 13.33 -12.16
N GLN A 139 4.77 14.57 -12.60
CA GLN A 139 5.85 14.88 -13.52
C GLN A 139 7.23 14.62 -12.91
N THR A 140 7.42 14.82 -11.60
CA THR A 140 8.69 14.52 -10.92
C THR A 140 9.01 13.02 -10.92
N LEU A 141 8.03 12.15 -11.13
CA LEU A 141 8.24 10.71 -11.20
C LEU A 141 8.89 10.26 -12.52
N LYS A 142 8.96 11.11 -13.54
CA LYS A 142 9.69 10.80 -14.79
C LYS A 142 11.16 10.51 -14.53
N ASP A 143 11.72 11.13 -13.48
CA ASP A 143 13.11 10.98 -13.07
C ASP A 143 13.28 9.95 -11.96
N PHE A 144 12.19 9.25 -11.58
CA PHE A 144 12.22 8.24 -10.55
C PHE A 144 12.93 6.98 -11.04
N GLN A 145 14.08 6.66 -10.44
CA GLN A 145 14.89 5.49 -10.77
C GLN A 145 15.08 4.62 -9.53
N PHE A 146 15.00 3.32 -9.70
CA PHE A 146 15.39 2.35 -8.70
C PHE A 146 16.18 1.23 -9.34
N ILE A 147 17.48 1.20 -9.03
CA ILE A 147 18.40 0.16 -9.50
C ILE A 147 18.53 -0.86 -8.36
N ASP A 148 18.12 -2.09 -8.63
CA ASP A 148 18.29 -3.20 -7.70
C ASP A 148 19.75 -3.65 -7.66
N ARG A 149 20.11 -4.47 -6.65
CA ARG A 149 21.48 -5.03 -6.49
C ARG A 149 21.95 -5.82 -7.72
N ASP A 150 21.02 -6.34 -8.52
CA ASP A 150 21.29 -7.05 -9.77
C ASP A 150 21.46 -6.12 -10.99
N VAL A 151 21.66 -4.81 -10.77
CA VAL A 151 21.86 -3.76 -11.80
C VAL A 151 20.70 -3.70 -12.82
N LYS A 152 19.51 -4.17 -12.47
CA LYS A 152 18.31 -4.04 -13.29
C LYS A 152 17.50 -2.83 -12.82
N ASP A 153 17.31 -1.86 -13.72
CA ASP A 153 16.37 -0.77 -13.49
C ASP A 153 14.93 -1.31 -13.55
N GLN A 154 14.33 -1.43 -12.36
CA GLN A 154 12.99 -1.99 -12.21
C GLN A 154 11.87 -0.98 -12.57
N VAL A 155 12.21 0.29 -12.74
CA VAL A 155 11.24 1.38 -12.85
C VAL A 155 11.11 1.93 -14.26
N SER A 156 12.19 2.03 -15.02
CA SER A 156 12.13 2.51 -16.42
C SER A 156 11.20 1.65 -17.27
N ILE A 157 11.16 0.33 -17.03
CA ILE A 157 10.32 -0.61 -17.78
C ILE A 157 8.84 -0.37 -17.51
N VAL A 158 8.51 0.22 -16.37
CA VAL A 158 7.14 0.33 -15.86
C VAL A 158 6.50 1.66 -16.17
N LEU A 159 7.26 2.77 -16.11
CA LEU A 159 6.74 4.10 -16.40
C LEU A 159 6.50 4.35 -17.90
N PHE A 160 7.11 3.55 -18.79
CA PHE A 160 6.84 3.61 -20.23
C PHE A 160 5.50 2.99 -20.64
N ASN A 161 4.82 2.27 -19.73
CA ASN A 161 3.56 1.57 -20.01
C ASN A 161 2.32 2.22 -19.33
N VAL A 162 2.46 3.38 -18.69
CA VAL A 162 1.38 4.19 -18.10
C VAL A 162 1.32 5.55 -18.78
#